data_7751ea7ec25912ed38adfd1e5ff1212a
#
_entry.id   7751ea7ec25912ed38adfd1e5ff1212a
#
_cell.length_a   1.000
_cell.length_b   1.000
_cell.length_c   1.000
_cell.angle_alpha   90.00
_cell.angle_beta   90.00
_cell.angle_gamma   90.00
#
_symmetry.space_group_name_H-M   'P 1'
#
loop_
_entity.id
_entity.type
_entity.pdbx_description
1 polymer ?
#
loop_
_entity_poly.entity_id
_entity_poly.type
_entity_poly.pdbx_seq_one_letter_code
_entity_poly.pdbx_strand_id
1 'polypeptide(L)'
;MFDGLYFEFPRLVFVIFFFVACASLCKMKLPSLYFPHTGQFMKSSVSASKLLFFLKWLGIIMLILSLMSPVKDEPYELEPKDGYEIALILDASQSMKAQGFDVKNPQLTRFDVVKEIVSNFIKERQNDNIGLVVFGAYSFIASPLTYDENILNKIVSQLYIGMAGQYTALYTSLAQGVNLLKMSESKSKVAILLTDGFSTPEIDRIPFDVALDLAAKEKIKVYPIGIGMPHEYNIQVLRKIAEKTGGKAFGAASATELQEVYKEIDALEKSEIKAETFSYLKYYYIYPLFIALLSLMLYVYLRNKRGHA
;
A
#
# COMPACT_ATOMS: atom_id res chain seq x y z
N MET A 1 10.26 -4.07 27.89
CA MET A 1 9.83 -2.70 27.59
C MET A 1 10.82 -1.92 26.70
N PHE A 2 12.11 -2.33 26.65
CA PHE A 2 13.17 -1.67 25.86
C PHE A 2 13.70 -2.52 24.68
N ASP A 3 13.08 -3.68 24.40
CA ASP A 3 13.49 -4.51 23.26
C ASP A 3 13.17 -3.81 21.94
N GLY A 4 14.20 -3.63 21.11
CA GLY A 4 14.11 -3.01 19.80
C GLY A 4 14.27 -1.47 19.77
N LEU A 5 14.67 -0.82 20.88
CA LEU A 5 14.99 0.61 20.88
C LEU A 5 16.44 0.81 20.41
N TYR A 6 16.64 1.62 19.40
CA TYR A 6 17.96 2.00 18.90
C TYR A 6 18.05 3.51 18.61
N PHE A 7 19.24 4.01 18.36
CA PHE A 7 19.47 5.42 18.07
C PHE A 7 19.72 5.61 16.58
N GLU A 8 18.97 6.51 15.96
CA GLU A 8 19.13 6.85 14.55
C GLU A 8 20.49 7.51 14.26
N PHE A 9 20.96 8.36 15.21
CA PHE A 9 22.23 9.08 15.09
C PHE A 9 23.19 8.78 16.26
N PRO A 10 23.70 7.55 16.44
CA PRO A 10 24.51 7.19 17.61
C PRO A 10 25.84 7.95 17.69
N ARG A 11 26.36 8.45 16.56
CA ARG A 11 27.62 9.22 16.51
C ARG A 11 27.53 10.56 17.23
N LEU A 12 26.34 11.10 17.47
CA LEU A 12 26.17 12.35 18.20
C LEU A 12 26.58 12.27 19.69
N VAL A 13 26.78 11.07 20.22
CA VAL A 13 27.35 10.88 21.57
C VAL A 13 28.72 11.58 21.70
N PHE A 14 29.50 11.66 20.63
CA PHE A 14 30.81 12.34 20.65
C PHE A 14 30.75 13.83 20.92
N VAL A 15 29.59 14.47 20.73
CA VAL A 15 29.35 15.89 21.08
C VAL A 15 29.54 16.11 22.58
N ILE A 16 29.32 15.09 23.41
CA ILE A 16 29.61 15.17 24.86
C ILE A 16 31.08 15.56 25.11
N PHE A 17 32.02 14.96 24.36
CA PHE A 17 33.43 15.25 24.51
C PHE A 17 33.77 16.70 24.21
N PHE A 18 33.09 17.29 23.22
CA PHE A 18 33.22 18.72 22.92
C PHE A 18 32.77 19.60 24.11
N PHE A 19 31.64 19.29 24.73
CA PHE A 19 31.17 20.03 25.90
C PHE A 19 32.06 19.84 27.11
N VAL A 20 32.61 18.66 27.32
CA VAL A 20 33.58 18.38 28.40
C VAL A 20 34.89 19.13 28.17
N ALA A 21 35.42 19.12 26.95
CA ALA A 21 36.61 19.86 26.55
C ALA A 21 36.41 21.38 26.74
N CYS A 22 35.29 21.92 26.26
CA CYS A 22 34.98 23.32 26.51
C CYS A 22 34.87 23.67 28.01
N ALA A 23 34.23 22.80 28.80
CA ALA A 23 34.11 23.04 30.24
C ALA A 23 35.46 22.96 30.99
N SER A 24 36.43 22.17 30.50
CA SER A 24 37.75 22.07 31.07
C SER A 24 38.70 23.19 30.62
N LEU A 25 38.62 23.56 29.33
CA LEU A 25 39.51 24.54 28.72
C LEU A 25 39.06 26.01 28.95
N CYS A 26 37.74 26.26 28.92
CA CYS A 26 37.15 27.58 29.11
C CYS A 26 36.97 27.94 30.61
N LYS A 27 37.98 27.74 31.43
CA LYS A 27 38.02 28.40 32.74
C LYS A 27 38.33 29.88 32.54
N MET A 28 37.29 30.66 32.31
CA MET A 28 37.42 32.14 32.33
C MET A 28 37.92 32.53 33.71
N LYS A 29 39.16 33.00 33.77
CA LYS A 29 39.68 33.72 34.92
C LYS A 29 39.04 35.10 34.90
N LEU A 30 37.90 35.24 35.57
CA LEU A 30 37.38 36.57 35.84
C LEU A 30 38.40 37.29 36.70
N PRO A 31 38.77 38.55 36.35
CA PRO A 31 39.65 39.35 37.20
C PRO A 31 38.98 39.49 38.57
N SER A 32 39.64 38.99 39.62
CA SER A 32 39.16 39.12 40.99
C SER A 32 39.26 40.57 41.40
N LEU A 33 38.14 41.28 41.44
CA LEU A 33 38.06 42.58 42.11
C LEU A 33 38.07 42.30 43.62
N TYR A 34 39.15 42.73 44.26
CA TYR A 34 39.36 42.55 45.70
C TYR A 34 38.58 43.63 46.45
N PHE A 35 37.47 43.29 47.09
CA PHE A 35 36.70 44.13 47.99
C PHE A 35 37.10 43.76 49.46
N PRO A 36 37.75 44.64 50.20
CA PRO A 36 38.35 44.27 51.52
C PRO A 36 37.37 44.02 52.68
N HIS A 37 36.07 44.18 52.51
CA HIS A 37 35.07 44.05 53.57
C HIS A 37 33.99 42.99 53.38
N THR A 38 34.16 42.01 52.52
CA THR A 38 33.11 41.01 52.21
C THR A 38 33.15 39.74 53.07
N GLY A 39 34.01 39.65 54.04
CA GLY A 39 34.15 38.47 54.89
C GLY A 39 32.91 38.12 55.75
N GLN A 40 31.97 39.06 55.94
CA GLN A 40 30.75 38.81 56.69
C GLN A 40 29.57 38.30 55.84
N PHE A 41 29.66 38.36 54.50
CA PHE A 41 28.56 37.93 53.59
C PHE A 41 28.75 36.58 52.97
N MET A 42 29.88 35.87 53.22
CA MET A 42 30.14 34.55 52.63
C MET A 42 29.63 33.39 53.51
N LYS A 43 28.33 33.35 53.83
CA LYS A 43 27.66 32.10 54.15
C LYS A 43 26.88 31.60 52.92
N SER A 44 27.53 31.34 51.83
CA SER A 44 26.90 30.64 50.71
C SER A 44 27.19 29.14 50.84
N SER A 45 26.12 28.38 50.98
CA SER A 45 26.18 26.96 51.15
C SER A 45 26.85 26.24 49.95
N VAL A 46 27.92 25.49 50.21
CA VAL A 46 28.62 24.61 49.27
C VAL A 46 27.68 23.61 48.58
N SER A 47 26.57 23.29 49.23
CA SER A 47 25.54 22.36 48.73
C SER A 47 24.86 22.83 47.44
N ALA A 48 24.67 24.12 47.29
CA ALA A 48 23.93 24.69 46.16
C ALA A 48 24.75 24.80 44.85
N SER A 49 26.08 24.79 44.93
CA SER A 49 26.93 24.72 43.73
C SER A 49 26.89 23.32 43.10
N LYS A 50 26.75 22.26 43.90
CA LYS A 50 26.62 20.88 43.40
C LYS A 50 25.30 20.67 42.68
N LEU A 51 24.19 21.23 43.16
CA LEU A 51 22.90 21.15 42.50
C LEU A 51 22.88 21.85 41.14
N LEU A 52 23.48 23.04 41.04
CA LEU A 52 23.60 23.77 39.77
C LEU A 52 24.45 23.03 38.74
N PHE A 53 25.55 22.43 39.21
CA PHE A 53 26.42 21.59 38.40
C PHE A 53 25.64 20.37 37.88
N PHE A 54 24.90 19.68 38.71
CA PHE A 54 24.10 18.53 38.36
C PHE A 54 23.01 18.88 37.34
N LEU A 55 22.23 19.95 37.57
CA LEU A 55 21.18 20.40 36.64
C LEU A 55 21.74 20.78 35.28
N LYS A 56 22.87 21.48 35.23
CA LYS A 56 23.52 21.84 33.96
C LYS A 56 23.89 20.59 33.15
N TRP A 57 24.59 19.64 33.79
CA TRP A 57 25.07 18.45 33.08
C TRP A 57 23.91 17.50 32.72
N LEU A 58 22.92 17.36 33.57
CA LEU A 58 21.71 16.58 33.29
C LEU A 58 21.01 17.14 32.05
N GLY A 59 20.84 18.47 31.95
CA GLY A 59 20.25 19.10 30.80
C GLY A 59 21.00 18.87 29.51
N ILE A 60 22.36 18.97 29.56
CA ILE A 60 23.21 18.73 28.38
C ILE A 60 23.15 17.27 27.93
N ILE A 61 23.24 16.32 28.85
CA ILE A 61 23.19 14.88 28.54
C ILE A 61 21.84 14.52 27.94
N MET A 62 20.73 14.99 28.52
CA MET A 62 19.40 14.70 28.03
C MET A 62 19.14 15.37 26.68
N LEU A 63 19.72 16.54 26.41
CA LEU A 63 19.65 17.18 25.10
C LEU A 63 20.37 16.34 24.03
N ILE A 64 21.57 15.85 24.32
CA ILE A 64 22.33 15.01 23.39
C ILE A 64 21.60 13.69 23.15
N LEU A 65 21.00 13.10 24.18
CA LEU A 65 20.23 11.88 24.09
C LEU A 65 18.98 12.08 23.21
N SER A 66 18.36 13.24 23.29
CA SER A 66 17.27 13.63 22.37
C SER A 66 17.73 13.80 20.93
N LEU A 67 18.91 14.44 20.72
CA LEU A 67 19.49 14.61 19.38
C LEU A 67 19.90 13.28 18.74
N MET A 68 20.25 12.27 19.54
CA MET A 68 20.54 10.92 19.03
C MET A 68 19.30 10.22 18.47
N SER A 69 18.12 10.83 18.62
CA SER A 69 16.84 10.33 18.10
C SER A 69 16.58 8.86 18.46
N PRO A 70 16.21 8.55 19.72
CA PRO A 70 15.81 7.20 20.09
C PRO A 70 14.54 6.80 19.35
N VAL A 71 14.62 5.72 18.57
CA VAL A 71 13.53 5.19 17.74
C VAL A 71 13.30 3.73 18.00
N LYS A 72 12.08 3.30 17.76
CA LYS A 72 11.68 1.90 17.80
C LYS A 72 10.93 1.55 16.54
N ASP A 73 11.29 0.43 15.90
CA ASP A 73 10.49 -0.15 14.82
C ASP A 73 9.25 -0.78 15.46
N GLU A 74 8.09 -0.20 15.17
CA GLU A 74 6.82 -0.85 15.48
C GLU A 74 6.30 -1.50 14.20
N PRO A 75 6.21 -2.84 14.14
CA PRO A 75 5.61 -3.52 13.02
C PRO A 75 4.12 -3.15 12.97
N TYR A 76 3.70 -2.60 11.85
CA TYR A 76 2.29 -2.44 11.54
C TYR A 76 1.86 -3.70 10.80
N GLU A 77 1.35 -4.66 11.54
CA GLU A 77 0.71 -5.83 10.96
C GLU A 77 -0.65 -5.36 10.43
N LEU A 78 -0.72 -5.18 9.11
CA LEU A 78 -2.02 -5.28 8.46
C LEU A 78 -2.49 -6.70 8.73
N GLU A 79 -3.65 -6.86 9.35
CA GLU A 79 -4.23 -8.21 9.49
C GLU A 79 -4.21 -8.88 8.11
N PRO A 80 -3.67 -10.11 8.00
CA PRO A 80 -3.66 -10.82 6.73
C PRO A 80 -5.11 -10.92 6.26
N LYS A 81 -5.42 -10.25 5.15
CA LYS A 81 -6.72 -10.42 4.53
C LYS A 81 -6.67 -11.71 3.74
N ASP A 82 -7.41 -12.71 4.19
CA ASP A 82 -7.72 -13.88 3.38
C ASP A 82 -8.55 -13.40 2.18
N GLY A 83 -8.00 -13.44 0.98
CA GLY A 83 -8.70 -12.97 -0.21
C GLY A 83 -7.94 -13.33 -1.49
N TYR A 84 -8.56 -13.04 -2.62
CA TYR A 84 -8.01 -13.29 -3.95
C TYR A 84 -7.35 -12.05 -4.51
N GLU A 85 -6.38 -12.24 -5.39
CA GLU A 85 -5.94 -11.21 -6.32
C GLU A 85 -6.54 -11.44 -7.68
N ILE A 86 -7.46 -10.57 -8.06
CA ILE A 86 -8.31 -10.76 -9.22
C ILE A 86 -8.07 -9.65 -10.25
N ALA A 87 -7.72 -10.04 -11.48
CA ALA A 87 -7.78 -9.15 -12.62
C ALA A 87 -9.10 -9.41 -13.37
N LEU A 88 -9.98 -8.43 -13.37
CA LEU A 88 -11.17 -8.42 -14.22
C LEU A 88 -10.81 -7.82 -15.57
N ILE A 89 -10.96 -8.63 -16.66
CA ILE A 89 -10.62 -8.25 -18.03
C ILE A 89 -11.92 -8.17 -18.80
N LEU A 90 -12.40 -6.95 -19.10
CA LEU A 90 -13.71 -6.68 -19.65
C LEU A 90 -13.66 -6.27 -21.11
N ASP A 91 -14.40 -6.96 -21.96
CA ASP A 91 -14.60 -6.62 -23.35
C ASP A 91 -15.55 -5.40 -23.48
N ALA A 92 -15.06 -4.35 -24.13
CA ALA A 92 -15.83 -3.15 -24.46
C ALA A 92 -15.91 -2.93 -25.99
N SER A 93 -15.74 -4.01 -26.77
CA SER A 93 -15.83 -3.99 -28.23
C SER A 93 -17.27 -3.77 -28.72
N GLN A 94 -17.42 -3.59 -30.04
CA GLN A 94 -18.69 -3.27 -30.64
C GLN A 94 -19.76 -4.38 -30.51
N SER A 95 -19.34 -5.66 -30.44
CA SER A 95 -20.22 -6.82 -30.24
C SER A 95 -21.04 -6.74 -28.96
N MET A 96 -20.47 -6.16 -27.92
CA MET A 96 -21.11 -5.95 -26.61
C MET A 96 -22.33 -5.03 -26.63
N LYS A 97 -22.63 -4.41 -27.77
CA LYS A 97 -23.90 -3.66 -27.99
C LYS A 97 -25.15 -4.55 -28.17
N ALA A 98 -24.95 -5.85 -28.39
CA ALA A 98 -26.07 -6.77 -28.53
C ALA A 98 -27.03 -6.67 -27.34
N GLN A 99 -28.32 -6.74 -27.58
CA GLN A 99 -29.38 -6.68 -26.58
C GLN A 99 -30.00 -8.06 -26.32
N GLY A 100 -30.89 -8.17 -25.32
CA GLY A 100 -31.64 -9.40 -25.06
C GLY A 100 -30.87 -10.41 -24.15
N PHE A 101 -29.74 -10.04 -23.61
CA PHE A 101 -28.98 -10.89 -22.70
C PHE A 101 -29.62 -11.02 -21.30
N ASP A 102 -30.31 -9.99 -20.83
CA ASP A 102 -31.17 -10.04 -19.64
C ASP A 102 -32.64 -10.19 -20.03
N VAL A 103 -33.23 -11.32 -19.61
CA VAL A 103 -34.65 -11.61 -19.88
C VAL A 103 -35.60 -10.60 -19.20
N LYS A 104 -35.18 -10.07 -18.04
CA LYS A 104 -35.95 -9.08 -17.28
C LYS A 104 -35.92 -7.68 -17.91
N ASN A 105 -34.78 -7.32 -18.50
CA ASN A 105 -34.55 -6.03 -19.11
C ASN A 105 -33.93 -6.18 -20.51
N PRO A 106 -34.69 -6.65 -21.49
CA PRO A 106 -34.18 -6.98 -22.83
C PRO A 106 -33.66 -5.78 -23.62
N GLN A 107 -33.89 -4.55 -23.15
CA GLN A 107 -33.42 -3.31 -23.78
C GLN A 107 -31.97 -2.98 -23.42
N LEU A 108 -31.43 -3.60 -22.31
CA LEU A 108 -30.05 -3.38 -21.91
C LEU A 108 -29.08 -4.07 -22.87
N THR A 109 -27.98 -3.41 -23.14
CA THR A 109 -26.88 -4.03 -23.89
C THR A 109 -26.18 -5.11 -23.02
N ARG A 110 -25.50 -6.05 -23.65
CA ARG A 110 -24.65 -7.04 -22.95
C ARG A 110 -23.68 -6.34 -22.01
N PHE A 111 -23.08 -5.25 -22.47
CA PHE A 111 -22.14 -4.47 -21.67
C PHE A 111 -22.75 -3.86 -20.42
N ASP A 112 -23.98 -3.33 -20.52
CA ASP A 112 -24.68 -2.77 -19.36
C ASP A 112 -24.98 -3.84 -18.33
N VAL A 113 -25.43 -5.01 -18.77
CA VAL A 113 -25.67 -6.16 -17.90
C VAL A 113 -24.37 -6.65 -17.25
N VAL A 114 -23.30 -6.76 -18.02
CA VAL A 114 -21.97 -7.14 -17.49
C VAL A 114 -21.49 -6.13 -16.44
N LYS A 115 -21.62 -4.82 -16.69
CA LYS A 115 -21.27 -3.79 -15.71
C LYS A 115 -22.03 -3.95 -14.40
N GLU A 116 -23.32 -4.22 -14.47
CA GLU A 116 -24.15 -4.45 -13.27
C GLU A 116 -23.70 -5.67 -12.48
N ILE A 117 -23.48 -6.80 -13.15
CA ILE A 117 -23.03 -8.05 -12.52
C ILE A 117 -21.65 -7.91 -11.93
N VAL A 118 -20.69 -7.30 -12.65
CA VAL A 118 -19.34 -7.01 -12.19
C VAL A 118 -19.37 -6.06 -10.98
N SER A 119 -20.21 -5.04 -11.00
CA SER A 119 -20.38 -4.11 -9.88
C SER A 119 -20.89 -4.81 -8.63
N ASN A 120 -21.81 -5.75 -8.75
CA ASN A 120 -22.32 -6.56 -7.64
C ASN A 120 -21.25 -7.54 -7.16
N PHE A 121 -20.52 -8.20 -8.05
CA PHE A 121 -19.40 -9.06 -7.74
C PHE A 121 -18.31 -8.32 -6.92
N ILE A 122 -17.96 -7.10 -7.30
CA ILE A 122 -16.98 -6.27 -6.55
C ILE A 122 -17.50 -5.99 -5.14
N LYS A 123 -18.79 -5.62 -4.97
CA LYS A 123 -19.38 -5.29 -3.66
C LYS A 123 -19.41 -6.46 -2.68
N GLU A 124 -19.46 -7.69 -3.18
CA GLU A 124 -19.47 -8.91 -2.35
C GLU A 124 -18.06 -9.31 -1.87
N ARG A 125 -16.99 -8.54 -2.26
CA ARG A 125 -15.59 -8.96 -2.07
C ARG A 125 -14.75 -7.96 -1.31
N GLN A 126 -15.10 -7.74 -0.04
CA GLN A 126 -14.43 -6.77 0.84
C GLN A 126 -12.96 -7.08 1.16
N ASN A 127 -12.55 -8.35 0.98
CA ASN A 127 -11.20 -8.80 1.31
C ASN A 127 -10.32 -9.04 0.07
N ASP A 128 -10.89 -8.96 -1.14
CA ASP A 128 -10.17 -9.24 -2.37
C ASP A 128 -9.48 -7.98 -2.92
N ASN A 129 -8.31 -8.19 -3.52
CA ASN A 129 -7.56 -7.15 -4.20
C ASN A 129 -7.88 -7.21 -5.69
N ILE A 130 -8.71 -6.32 -6.19
CA ILE A 130 -9.27 -6.39 -7.54
C ILE A 130 -8.68 -5.29 -8.42
N GLY A 131 -8.22 -5.66 -9.62
CA GLY A 131 -7.83 -4.73 -10.66
C GLY A 131 -8.69 -4.88 -11.90
N LEU A 132 -8.73 -3.85 -12.74
CA LEU A 132 -9.60 -3.78 -13.89
C LEU A 132 -8.82 -3.48 -15.16
N VAL A 133 -8.96 -4.36 -16.15
CA VAL A 133 -8.47 -4.17 -17.52
C VAL A 133 -9.68 -4.06 -18.44
N VAL A 134 -9.67 -3.09 -19.33
CA VAL A 134 -10.70 -2.92 -20.35
C VAL A 134 -10.06 -3.05 -21.71
N PHE A 135 -10.72 -3.73 -22.62
CA PHE A 135 -10.20 -3.93 -23.97
C PHE A 135 -11.25 -3.82 -25.08
N GLY A 136 -10.75 -3.60 -26.25
CA GLY A 136 -11.40 -3.58 -27.54
C GLY A 136 -10.32 -3.79 -28.61
N ALA A 137 -10.09 -2.85 -29.50
CA ALA A 137 -8.95 -2.88 -30.44
C ALA A 137 -7.58 -2.74 -29.76
N TYR A 138 -7.56 -2.18 -28.57
CA TYR A 138 -6.40 -2.11 -27.66
C TYR A 138 -6.87 -2.38 -26.23
N SER A 139 -5.94 -2.63 -25.34
CA SER A 139 -6.22 -2.90 -23.93
C SER A 139 -5.50 -1.91 -23.02
N PHE A 140 -6.11 -1.54 -21.90
CA PHE A 140 -5.49 -0.69 -20.89
C PHE A 140 -5.97 -1.08 -19.48
N ILE A 141 -5.15 -0.77 -18.50
CA ILE A 141 -5.48 -0.94 -17.08
C ILE A 141 -6.35 0.25 -16.68
N ALA A 142 -7.64 -0.01 -16.44
CA ALA A 142 -8.59 0.99 -15.97
C ALA A 142 -8.45 1.24 -14.45
N SER A 143 -8.08 0.20 -13.70
CA SER A 143 -7.71 0.30 -12.27
C SER A 143 -6.56 -0.65 -11.95
N PRO A 144 -5.53 -0.19 -11.23
CA PRO A 144 -4.59 -1.11 -10.61
C PRO A 144 -5.29 -1.97 -9.55
N LEU A 145 -4.60 -2.96 -9.01
CA LEU A 145 -5.09 -3.76 -7.89
C LEU A 145 -5.40 -2.85 -6.69
N THR A 146 -6.60 -2.96 -6.15
CA THR A 146 -7.07 -2.18 -5.00
C THR A 146 -8.12 -2.93 -4.19
N TYR A 147 -8.17 -2.64 -2.89
CA TYR A 147 -9.23 -3.09 -1.97
C TYR A 147 -10.41 -2.10 -1.89
N ASP A 148 -10.33 -0.97 -2.59
CA ASP A 148 -11.38 0.06 -2.56
C ASP A 148 -12.49 -0.25 -3.57
N GLU A 149 -13.52 -0.95 -3.10
CA GLU A 149 -14.70 -1.33 -3.88
C GLU A 149 -15.45 -0.11 -4.44
N ASN A 150 -15.45 1.01 -3.69
CA ASN A 150 -16.18 2.21 -4.10
C ASN A 150 -15.52 2.87 -5.31
N ILE A 151 -14.18 2.94 -5.31
CA ILE A 151 -13.40 3.46 -6.44
C ILE A 151 -13.61 2.54 -7.65
N LEU A 152 -13.50 1.21 -7.48
CA LEU A 152 -13.72 0.26 -8.58
C LEU A 152 -15.11 0.40 -9.19
N ASN A 153 -16.16 0.42 -8.36
CA ASN A 153 -17.54 0.56 -8.83
C ASN A 153 -17.78 1.89 -9.54
N LYS A 154 -17.14 2.97 -9.09
CA LYS A 154 -17.19 4.26 -9.78
C LYS A 154 -16.53 4.18 -11.16
N ILE A 155 -15.37 3.51 -11.27
CA ILE A 155 -14.70 3.31 -12.57
C ILE A 155 -15.59 2.46 -13.48
N VAL A 156 -16.12 1.31 -13.00
CA VAL A 156 -17.02 0.45 -13.79
C VAL A 156 -18.24 1.23 -14.31
N SER A 157 -18.83 2.10 -13.50
CA SER A 157 -19.98 2.91 -13.92
C SER A 157 -19.66 3.86 -15.09
N GLN A 158 -18.42 4.31 -15.21
CA GLN A 158 -17.95 5.23 -16.25
C GLN A 158 -17.51 4.53 -17.54
N LEU A 159 -17.42 3.20 -17.55
CA LEU A 159 -17.07 2.46 -18.76
C LEU A 159 -18.17 2.53 -19.80
N TYR A 160 -17.79 2.60 -21.08
CA TYR A 160 -18.71 2.60 -22.22
C TYR A 160 -18.14 1.81 -23.40
N ILE A 161 -19.03 1.32 -24.25
CA ILE A 161 -18.68 0.53 -25.43
C ILE A 161 -17.88 1.37 -26.43
N GLY A 162 -16.79 0.80 -26.92
CA GLY A 162 -15.90 1.45 -27.89
C GLY A 162 -14.83 2.34 -27.29
N MET A 163 -14.78 2.49 -25.96
CA MET A 163 -13.72 3.28 -25.30
C MET A 163 -12.30 2.74 -25.55
N ALA A 164 -12.18 1.43 -25.83
CA ALA A 164 -10.94 0.75 -26.20
C ALA A 164 -10.92 0.37 -27.70
N GLY A 165 -11.73 1.02 -28.54
CA GLY A 165 -11.90 0.70 -29.93
C GLY A 165 -12.99 -0.34 -30.20
N GLN A 166 -13.25 -0.60 -31.47
CA GLN A 166 -14.43 -1.39 -31.89
C GLN A 166 -14.15 -2.89 -32.08
N TYR A 167 -12.90 -3.27 -32.30
CA TYR A 167 -12.45 -4.66 -32.52
C TYR A 167 -12.11 -5.36 -31.20
N THR A 168 -11.69 -6.63 -31.28
CA THR A 168 -11.44 -7.48 -30.12
C THR A 168 -9.99 -7.99 -30.09
N ALA A 169 -9.10 -7.36 -29.31
CA ALA A 169 -7.72 -7.77 -29.09
C ALA A 169 -7.63 -8.67 -27.84
N LEU A 170 -8.11 -9.90 -27.97
CA LEU A 170 -8.29 -10.84 -26.86
C LEU A 170 -6.95 -11.24 -26.20
N TYR A 171 -5.93 -11.58 -26.99
CA TYR A 171 -4.66 -12.10 -26.48
C TYR A 171 -3.81 -11.00 -25.85
N THR A 172 -3.86 -9.81 -26.46
CA THR A 172 -3.23 -8.61 -25.88
C THR A 172 -3.86 -8.24 -24.54
N SER A 173 -5.18 -8.38 -24.40
CA SER A 173 -5.88 -8.09 -23.17
C SER A 173 -5.56 -9.11 -22.07
N LEU A 174 -5.45 -10.39 -22.42
CA LEU A 174 -4.99 -11.43 -21.49
C LEU A 174 -3.59 -11.12 -20.96
N ALA A 175 -2.64 -10.81 -21.85
CA ALA A 175 -1.30 -10.44 -21.45
C ALA A 175 -1.27 -9.18 -20.55
N GLN A 176 -2.16 -8.22 -20.79
CA GLN A 176 -2.30 -7.03 -19.94
C GLN A 176 -2.83 -7.37 -18.54
N GLY A 177 -3.82 -8.28 -18.44
CA GLY A 177 -4.30 -8.79 -17.15
C GLY A 177 -3.23 -9.56 -16.38
N VAL A 178 -2.43 -10.38 -17.08
CA VAL A 178 -1.29 -11.06 -16.49
C VAL A 178 -0.25 -10.06 -15.97
N ASN A 179 0.04 -9.01 -16.74
CA ASN A 179 0.98 -7.98 -16.34
C ASN A 179 0.50 -7.21 -15.10
N LEU A 180 -0.80 -6.98 -14.97
CA LEU A 180 -1.41 -6.38 -13.79
C LEU A 180 -1.18 -7.23 -12.53
N LEU A 181 -1.38 -8.56 -12.63
CA LEU A 181 -1.21 -9.49 -11.52
C LEU A 181 0.25 -9.85 -11.22
N LYS A 182 1.15 -9.68 -12.19
CA LYS A 182 2.58 -10.01 -12.03
C LYS A 182 3.24 -9.19 -10.93
N MET A 183 2.82 -7.96 -10.72
CA MET A 183 3.39 -7.04 -9.72
C MET A 183 3.06 -7.44 -8.28
N SER A 184 2.16 -8.39 -8.09
CA SER A 184 1.77 -8.88 -6.77
C SER A 184 2.57 -10.09 -6.33
N GLU A 185 2.78 -10.24 -5.02
CA GLU A 185 3.44 -11.38 -4.37
C GLU A 185 2.45 -12.44 -3.85
N SER A 186 1.15 -12.27 -4.08
CA SER A 186 0.13 -13.24 -3.62
C SER A 186 0.36 -14.63 -4.23
N LYS A 187 0.02 -15.66 -3.47
CA LYS A 187 0.09 -17.06 -3.91
C LYS A 187 -1.04 -17.43 -4.86
N SER A 188 -2.19 -16.75 -4.79
CA SER A 188 -3.37 -17.04 -5.60
C SER A 188 -3.73 -15.84 -6.46
N LYS A 189 -3.42 -15.96 -7.74
CA LYS A 189 -3.65 -14.95 -8.77
C LYS A 189 -4.65 -15.47 -9.78
N VAL A 190 -5.74 -14.74 -9.93
CA VAL A 190 -6.87 -15.12 -10.79
C VAL A 190 -7.16 -14.03 -11.80
N ALA A 191 -7.26 -14.39 -13.07
CA ALA A 191 -7.75 -13.51 -14.12
C ALA A 191 -9.11 -14.00 -14.60
N ILE A 192 -10.13 -13.14 -14.56
CA ILE A 192 -11.46 -13.39 -15.10
C ILE A 192 -11.58 -12.61 -16.40
N LEU A 193 -11.66 -13.32 -17.52
CA LEU A 193 -11.72 -12.75 -18.87
C LEU A 193 -13.11 -12.89 -19.42
N LEU A 194 -13.82 -11.75 -19.61
CA LEU A 194 -15.14 -11.72 -20.18
C LEU A 194 -15.09 -11.23 -21.64
N THR A 195 -15.63 -12.01 -22.55
CA THR A 195 -15.71 -11.66 -23.98
C THR A 195 -16.97 -12.27 -24.61
N ASP A 196 -17.56 -11.58 -25.59
CA ASP A 196 -18.65 -12.05 -26.42
C ASP A 196 -18.24 -12.24 -27.88
N GLY A 197 -16.92 -12.19 -28.17
CA GLY A 197 -16.44 -12.16 -29.53
C GLY A 197 -15.29 -13.11 -29.83
N PHE A 198 -14.97 -13.12 -31.14
CA PHE A 198 -13.79 -13.76 -31.65
C PHE A 198 -12.63 -12.74 -31.63
N SER A 199 -11.44 -13.19 -31.30
CA SER A 199 -10.25 -12.35 -31.50
C SER A 199 -10.14 -11.90 -32.95
N THR A 200 -9.73 -10.66 -33.14
CA THR A 200 -9.37 -10.11 -34.48
C THR A 200 -7.86 -10.22 -34.66
N PRO A 201 -7.36 -11.25 -35.38
CA PRO A 201 -5.92 -11.56 -35.40
C PRO A 201 -5.03 -10.41 -35.87
N GLU A 202 -5.56 -9.56 -36.77
CA GLU A 202 -4.80 -8.41 -37.31
C GLU A 202 -4.61 -7.29 -36.28
N ILE A 203 -5.41 -7.30 -35.21
CA ILE A 203 -5.38 -6.30 -34.13
C ILE A 203 -4.59 -6.79 -32.92
N ASP A 204 -4.59 -8.11 -32.68
CA ASP A 204 -3.84 -8.71 -31.59
C ASP A 204 -2.31 -8.57 -31.81
N ARG A 205 -1.66 -7.76 -30.99
CA ARG A 205 -0.22 -7.51 -31.09
C ARG A 205 0.62 -8.63 -30.48
N ILE A 206 0.00 -9.45 -29.62
CA ILE A 206 0.66 -10.55 -28.92
C ILE A 206 0.09 -11.85 -29.49
N PRO A 207 0.95 -12.79 -29.95
CA PRO A 207 0.50 -14.11 -30.38
C PRO A 207 -0.17 -14.88 -29.25
N PHE A 208 -1.16 -15.71 -29.62
CA PHE A 208 -1.92 -16.52 -28.67
C PHE A 208 -1.04 -17.33 -27.70
N ASP A 209 -0.08 -18.08 -28.24
CA ASP A 209 0.79 -18.94 -27.43
C ASP A 209 1.64 -18.14 -26.46
N VAL A 210 2.10 -16.95 -26.86
CA VAL A 210 2.91 -16.07 -26.00
C VAL A 210 2.07 -15.54 -24.81
N ALA A 211 0.82 -15.16 -25.05
CA ALA A 211 -0.07 -14.72 -23.96
C ALA A 211 -0.35 -15.84 -22.95
N LEU A 212 -0.54 -17.07 -23.45
CA LEU A 212 -0.75 -18.24 -22.60
C LEU A 212 0.49 -18.63 -21.80
N ASP A 213 1.66 -18.66 -22.44
CA ASP A 213 2.91 -19.00 -21.78
C ASP A 213 3.25 -17.97 -20.69
N LEU A 214 2.91 -16.71 -20.92
CA LEU A 214 3.08 -15.66 -19.92
C LEU A 214 2.19 -15.93 -18.67
N ALA A 215 0.92 -16.26 -18.88
CA ALA A 215 0.00 -16.59 -17.79
C ALA A 215 0.43 -17.83 -17.00
N ALA A 216 0.83 -18.89 -17.72
CA ALA A 216 1.30 -20.13 -17.12
C ALA A 216 2.60 -19.95 -16.32
N LYS A 217 3.56 -19.17 -16.85
CA LYS A 217 4.83 -18.84 -16.19
C LYS A 217 4.62 -18.12 -14.86
N GLU A 218 3.71 -17.17 -14.82
CA GLU A 218 3.39 -16.39 -13.63
C GLU A 218 2.39 -17.12 -12.69
N LYS A 219 2.03 -18.37 -13.03
CA LYS A 219 1.06 -19.22 -12.28
C LYS A 219 -0.29 -18.54 -12.05
N ILE A 220 -0.75 -17.78 -13.03
CA ILE A 220 -2.04 -17.10 -12.99
C ILE A 220 -3.09 -18.01 -13.59
N LYS A 221 -4.12 -18.36 -12.78
CA LYS A 221 -5.28 -19.09 -13.28
C LYS A 221 -6.19 -18.18 -14.05
N VAL A 222 -6.59 -18.55 -15.24
CA VAL A 222 -7.49 -17.77 -16.07
C VAL A 222 -8.84 -18.46 -16.18
N TYR A 223 -9.89 -17.70 -15.85
CA TYR A 223 -11.29 -18.11 -16.01
C TYR A 223 -11.93 -17.33 -17.16
N PRO A 224 -11.82 -17.82 -18.39
CA PRO A 224 -12.45 -17.17 -19.52
C PRO A 224 -13.95 -17.48 -19.54
N ILE A 225 -14.76 -16.42 -19.73
CA ILE A 225 -16.22 -16.47 -19.78
C ILE A 225 -16.67 -15.96 -21.13
N GLY A 226 -17.29 -16.84 -21.94
CA GLY A 226 -17.95 -16.47 -23.17
C GLY A 226 -19.36 -15.95 -22.89
N ILE A 227 -19.68 -14.73 -23.32
CA ILE A 227 -20.97 -14.08 -23.09
C ILE A 227 -21.81 -14.17 -24.35
N GLY A 228 -23.04 -14.70 -24.21
CA GLY A 228 -23.96 -14.92 -25.32
C GLY A 228 -24.15 -16.39 -25.67
N MET A 229 -24.71 -16.64 -26.86
CA MET A 229 -24.95 -18.00 -27.31
C MET A 229 -23.64 -18.72 -27.69
N PRO A 230 -23.55 -20.07 -27.60
CA PRO A 230 -22.30 -20.82 -27.84
C PRO A 230 -21.65 -20.60 -29.22
N HIS A 231 -22.40 -20.10 -30.21
CA HIS A 231 -21.87 -19.79 -31.55
C HIS A 231 -21.36 -18.36 -31.71
N GLU A 232 -21.55 -17.51 -30.70
CA GLU A 232 -21.18 -16.08 -30.74
C GLU A 232 -19.73 -15.86 -30.24
N TYR A 233 -19.13 -16.85 -29.53
CA TYR A 233 -17.76 -16.80 -29.06
C TYR A 233 -16.99 -18.09 -29.36
N ASN A 234 -15.66 -18.04 -29.38
CA ASN A 234 -14.83 -19.22 -29.66
C ASN A 234 -14.55 -20.02 -28.40
N ILE A 235 -15.47 -20.95 -28.03
CA ILE A 235 -15.32 -21.80 -26.86
C ILE A 235 -14.04 -22.67 -26.88
N GLN A 236 -13.53 -23.03 -28.06
CA GLN A 236 -12.31 -23.82 -28.16
C GLN A 236 -11.08 -23.03 -27.74
N VAL A 237 -11.02 -21.75 -28.11
CA VAL A 237 -9.97 -20.83 -27.66
C VAL A 237 -10.07 -20.62 -26.17
N LEU A 238 -11.26 -20.37 -25.63
CA LEU A 238 -11.47 -20.18 -24.20
C LEU A 238 -11.07 -21.42 -23.39
N ARG A 239 -11.41 -22.62 -23.87
CA ARG A 239 -10.97 -23.88 -23.23
C ARG A 239 -9.44 -24.03 -23.23
N LYS A 240 -8.77 -23.74 -24.34
CA LYS A 240 -7.30 -23.78 -24.40
C LYS A 240 -6.64 -22.81 -23.41
N ILE A 241 -7.22 -21.62 -23.26
CA ILE A 241 -6.74 -20.64 -22.26
C ILE A 241 -6.88 -21.26 -20.84
N ALA A 242 -8.05 -21.77 -20.51
CA ALA A 242 -8.32 -22.36 -19.20
C ALA A 242 -7.41 -23.58 -18.90
N GLU A 243 -7.33 -24.53 -19.83
CA GLU A 243 -6.52 -25.75 -19.68
C GLU A 243 -5.02 -25.44 -19.47
N LYS A 244 -4.47 -24.51 -20.25
CA LYS A 244 -3.05 -24.14 -20.17
C LYS A 244 -2.70 -23.41 -18.86
N THR A 245 -3.66 -22.70 -18.27
CA THR A 245 -3.46 -21.88 -17.08
C THR A 245 -3.99 -22.52 -15.79
N GLY A 246 -4.60 -23.71 -15.89
CA GLY A 246 -5.17 -24.42 -14.73
C GLY A 246 -6.49 -23.86 -14.24
N GLY A 247 -7.17 -23.02 -15.04
CA GLY A 247 -8.51 -22.51 -14.76
C GLY A 247 -9.62 -23.35 -15.38
N LYS A 248 -10.82 -22.77 -15.52
CA LYS A 248 -11.99 -23.37 -16.15
C LYS A 248 -12.66 -22.38 -17.07
N ALA A 249 -13.03 -22.84 -18.28
CA ALA A 249 -13.78 -22.01 -19.24
C ALA A 249 -15.29 -22.14 -18.97
N PHE A 250 -15.98 -21.01 -19.05
CA PHE A 250 -17.41 -20.91 -18.86
C PHE A 250 -18.10 -20.28 -20.08
N GLY A 251 -19.40 -20.53 -20.19
CA GLY A 251 -20.29 -19.80 -21.09
C GLY A 251 -21.48 -19.30 -20.29
N ALA A 252 -21.97 -18.13 -20.62
CA ALA A 252 -23.17 -17.56 -20.03
C ALA A 252 -24.06 -16.99 -21.13
N ALA A 253 -25.20 -17.61 -21.34
CA ALA A 253 -26.21 -17.15 -22.31
C ALA A 253 -27.21 -16.15 -21.70
N SER A 254 -27.15 -15.96 -20.37
CA SER A 254 -28.03 -15.04 -19.64
C SER A 254 -27.32 -14.39 -18.45
N ALA A 255 -27.90 -13.30 -17.96
CA ALA A 255 -27.45 -12.62 -16.74
C ALA A 255 -27.41 -13.56 -15.52
N THR A 256 -28.38 -14.46 -15.39
CA THR A 256 -28.47 -15.42 -14.29
C THR A 256 -27.30 -16.41 -14.34
N GLU A 257 -27.04 -16.97 -15.52
CA GLU A 257 -25.91 -17.89 -15.72
C GLU A 257 -24.58 -17.20 -15.41
N LEU A 258 -24.39 -15.96 -15.82
CA LEU A 258 -23.18 -15.21 -15.53
C LEU A 258 -22.98 -15.02 -14.02
N GLN A 259 -24.05 -14.75 -13.26
CA GLN A 259 -23.97 -14.67 -11.79
C GLN A 259 -23.59 -16.02 -11.16
N GLU A 260 -24.11 -17.14 -11.68
CA GLU A 260 -23.75 -18.47 -11.22
C GLU A 260 -22.28 -18.80 -11.48
N VAL A 261 -21.77 -18.42 -12.66
CA VAL A 261 -20.34 -18.59 -13.00
C VAL A 261 -19.45 -17.86 -12.00
N TYR A 262 -19.77 -16.64 -11.61
CA TYR A 262 -19.01 -15.90 -10.62
C TYR A 262 -19.00 -16.59 -9.24
N LYS A 263 -20.15 -17.16 -8.82
CA LYS A 263 -20.23 -17.95 -7.58
C LYS A 263 -19.39 -19.22 -7.64
N GLU A 264 -19.36 -19.88 -8.80
CA GLU A 264 -18.54 -21.08 -8.99
C GLU A 264 -17.04 -20.76 -8.93
N ILE A 265 -16.60 -19.68 -9.57
CA ILE A 265 -15.21 -19.21 -9.48
C ILE A 265 -14.84 -18.91 -8.02
N ASP A 266 -15.74 -18.30 -7.27
CA ASP A 266 -15.54 -17.99 -5.87
C ASP A 266 -15.33 -19.25 -5.00
N ALA A 267 -16.04 -20.30 -5.30
CA ALA A 267 -15.92 -21.58 -4.58
C ALA A 267 -14.60 -22.31 -4.88
N LEU A 268 -13.96 -22.05 -6.01
CA LEU A 268 -12.76 -22.76 -6.46
C LEU A 268 -11.46 -22.25 -5.85
N GLU A 269 -11.42 -20.97 -5.47
CA GLU A 269 -10.15 -20.33 -5.12
C GLU A 269 -10.22 -19.58 -3.78
N LYS A 270 -9.34 -19.93 -2.86
CA LYS A 270 -9.06 -19.16 -1.64
C LYS A 270 -7.56 -18.98 -1.49
N SER A 271 -7.10 -17.82 -1.11
CA SER A 271 -5.69 -17.56 -0.82
C SER A 271 -5.51 -16.73 0.44
N GLU A 272 -4.37 -16.97 1.11
CA GLU A 272 -3.86 -16.06 2.11
C GLU A 272 -3.03 -15.00 1.39
N ILE A 273 -3.46 -13.75 1.40
CA ILE A 273 -2.65 -12.63 0.96
C ILE A 273 -1.65 -12.37 2.09
N LYS A 274 -0.34 -12.53 1.81
CA LYS A 274 0.68 -12.12 2.77
C LYS A 274 0.56 -10.63 3.02
N ALA A 275 0.24 -10.27 4.27
CA ALA A 275 0.33 -8.89 4.70
C ALA A 275 1.78 -8.43 4.57
N GLU A 276 2.04 -7.40 3.78
CA GLU A 276 3.30 -6.68 3.85
C GLU A 276 3.41 -6.07 5.25
N THR A 277 4.44 -6.49 5.98
CA THR A 277 4.74 -5.93 7.29
C THR A 277 5.40 -4.57 7.05
N PHE A 278 4.63 -3.51 7.07
CA PHE A 278 5.18 -2.15 7.09
C PHE A 278 5.62 -1.83 8.51
N SER A 279 6.92 -1.54 8.70
CA SER A 279 7.41 -0.98 9.95
C SER A 279 7.41 0.54 9.87
N TYR A 280 6.87 1.20 10.87
CA TYR A 280 7.04 2.63 11.02
C TYR A 280 7.93 2.93 12.22
N LEU A 281 8.76 3.99 12.07
CA LEU A 281 9.65 4.45 13.11
C LEU A 281 8.87 5.29 14.13
N LYS A 282 8.78 4.80 15.35
CA LYS A 282 8.21 5.58 16.45
C LYS A 282 9.31 6.30 17.21
N TYR A 283 9.22 7.61 17.22
CA TYR A 283 10.23 8.50 17.78
C TYR A 283 9.98 8.78 19.26
N TYR A 284 11.01 8.63 20.09
CA TYR A 284 10.95 8.84 21.54
C TYR A 284 11.78 10.06 21.99
N TYR A 285 12.34 10.85 21.08
CA TYR A 285 13.20 12.01 21.40
C TYR A 285 12.50 13.09 22.24
N ILE A 286 11.19 13.15 22.24
CA ILE A 286 10.41 14.17 22.94
C ILE A 286 10.56 14.06 24.46
N TYR A 287 10.72 12.85 25.00
CA TYR A 287 10.86 12.64 26.45
C TYR A 287 12.19 13.19 26.99
N PRO A 288 13.36 12.81 26.50
CA PRO A 288 14.63 13.39 26.93
C PRO A 288 14.72 14.90 26.62
N LEU A 289 14.10 15.39 25.53
CA LEU A 289 14.01 16.81 25.22
C LEU A 289 13.30 17.61 26.32
N PHE A 290 12.15 17.11 26.75
CA PHE A 290 11.36 17.77 27.80
C PHE A 290 12.13 17.86 29.13
N ILE A 291 12.80 16.76 29.51
CA ILE A 291 13.64 16.70 30.71
C ILE A 291 14.83 17.69 30.60
N ALA A 292 15.48 17.75 29.42
CA ALA A 292 16.58 18.66 29.15
C ALA A 292 16.15 20.13 29.33
N LEU A 293 15.02 20.48 28.73
CA LEU A 293 14.48 21.84 28.75
C LEU A 293 14.13 22.27 30.17
N LEU A 294 13.45 21.41 30.91
CA LEU A 294 13.06 21.67 32.31
C LEU A 294 14.29 21.83 33.23
N SER A 295 15.30 20.96 33.06
CA SER A 295 16.54 21.01 33.81
C SER A 295 17.35 22.30 33.55
N LEU A 296 17.46 22.70 32.26
CA LEU A 296 18.17 23.92 31.87
C LEU A 296 17.42 25.19 32.31
N MET A 297 16.11 25.22 32.20
CA MET A 297 15.30 26.34 32.71
C MET A 297 15.47 26.51 34.22
N LEU A 298 15.43 25.40 34.97
CA LEU A 298 15.61 25.43 36.42
C LEU A 298 17.05 25.88 36.78
N TYR A 299 18.05 25.40 36.03
CA TYR A 299 19.42 25.85 36.19
C TYR A 299 19.55 27.36 36.00
N VAL A 300 19.00 27.92 34.91
CA VAL A 300 19.06 29.36 34.62
C VAL A 300 18.33 30.16 35.71
N TYR A 301 17.14 29.72 36.10
CA TYR A 301 16.35 30.41 37.15
C TYR A 301 17.10 30.45 38.49
N LEU A 302 17.64 29.31 38.97
CA LEU A 302 18.39 29.24 40.22
C LEU A 302 19.71 30.00 40.16
N ARG A 303 20.36 30.03 39.02
CA ARG A 303 21.58 30.83 38.79
C ARG A 303 21.28 32.33 38.85
N ASN A 304 20.20 32.79 38.19
CA ASN A 304 19.82 34.20 38.14
C ASN A 304 19.39 34.74 39.51
N LYS A 305 18.60 33.96 40.26
CA LYS A 305 18.17 34.34 41.63
C LYS A 305 19.37 34.52 42.59
N ARG A 306 20.53 33.94 42.31
CA ARG A 306 21.74 34.10 43.10
C ARG A 306 22.66 35.23 42.65
N GLY A 307 22.54 35.66 41.37
CA GLY A 307 23.30 36.81 40.86
C GLY A 307 22.71 38.12 41.31
N HIS A 308 21.53 38.14 41.89
CA HIS A 308 20.83 39.31 42.43
C HIS A 308 20.72 39.32 43.97
N ALA A 309 21.35 38.33 44.64
CA ALA A 309 21.56 38.31 46.09
C ALA A 309 23.03 38.39 46.44
#